data_0fade47a28507e18ef46a3537758ff95
#
_entry.id   0fade47a28507e18ef46a3537758ff95
#
_cell.length_a   1.000
_cell.length_b   1.000
_cell.length_c   1.000
_cell.angle_alpha   90.00
_cell.angle_beta   90.00
_cell.angle_gamma   90.00
#
_symmetry.space_group_name_H-M   'P 1'
#
loop_
_entity.id
_entity.type
_entity.pdbx_description
1 polymer ?
#
loop_
_entity_poly.entity_id
_entity_poly.type
_entity_poly.pdbx_seq_one_letter_code
_entity_poly.pdbx_strand_id
1 'polypeptide(L)'
;MSAASSSSSVVLVTGANKGIGFALVSALLERDDSAKVVMACRSAARGKQALEELPEAYQARIFMLEMDVASPSSVSQAHKVLAESSDYTPLTGIINNAGVGFGKSVEETCATNFWGTKRVCETFMPLLVDGGRVVNIASASGPNYLSRCGDETRIQQLTDKNVTLDTIEQVYAEGLPSDQLGDAYGFSKSLVNAYTRYLSNKTKTKPNNIIVNSCTPGYILTDMTRGMGATNDPEKGVKAPMHLLFTDQDSIGRGWYYGSDCARSPLSEYREPGSKPYEDEEGC
;
A
#
# COMPACT_ATOMS: atom_id res chain seq x y z
N MET A 1 28.53 -13.08 19.67
CA MET A 1 27.80 -12.04 18.89
C MET A 1 27.76 -12.53 17.45
N SER A 2 26.69 -13.18 17.06
CA SER A 2 26.49 -13.66 15.69
C SER A 2 26.11 -12.43 14.85
N ALA A 3 26.98 -12.07 13.89
CA ALA A 3 26.62 -11.12 12.85
C ALA A 3 25.45 -11.73 12.05
N ALA A 4 24.24 -11.23 12.28
CA ALA A 4 23.13 -11.51 11.39
C ALA A 4 23.58 -11.05 9.99
N SER A 5 23.73 -11.96 9.06
CA SER A 5 23.95 -11.65 7.65
C SER A 5 22.76 -10.79 7.22
N SER A 6 23.01 -9.50 7.00
CA SER A 6 21.99 -8.62 6.45
C SER A 6 21.72 -9.07 5.01
N SER A 7 20.71 -9.93 4.85
CA SER A 7 20.24 -10.24 3.51
C SER A 7 19.74 -8.92 2.89
N SER A 8 20.26 -8.61 1.70
CA SER A 8 19.88 -7.45 0.91
C SER A 8 18.35 -7.34 0.85
N SER A 9 17.79 -6.19 1.22
CA SER A 9 16.34 -5.97 1.09
C SER A 9 15.95 -5.77 -0.38
N VAL A 10 14.94 -6.50 -0.85
CA VAL A 10 14.38 -6.34 -2.21
C VAL A 10 12.91 -5.96 -2.09
N VAL A 11 12.56 -4.74 -2.49
CA VAL A 11 11.21 -4.20 -2.29
C VAL A 11 10.55 -3.85 -3.62
N LEU A 12 9.36 -4.40 -3.86
CA LEU A 12 8.50 -4.01 -4.97
C LEU A 12 7.67 -2.78 -4.58
N VAL A 13 7.79 -1.70 -5.35
CA VAL A 13 6.98 -0.48 -5.18
C VAL A 13 6.14 -0.24 -6.43
N THR A 14 4.81 -0.20 -6.30
CA THR A 14 3.91 0.09 -7.42
C THR A 14 3.64 1.58 -7.57
N GLY A 15 3.46 2.06 -8.81
CA GLY A 15 3.27 3.48 -9.09
C GLY A 15 4.50 4.33 -8.74
N ALA A 16 5.68 3.78 -8.96
CA ALA A 16 6.95 4.26 -8.43
C ALA A 16 7.60 5.41 -9.23
N ASN A 17 7.05 5.81 -10.38
CA ASN A 17 7.67 6.79 -11.29
C ASN A 17 7.44 8.25 -10.92
N LYS A 18 6.72 8.57 -9.84
CA LYS A 18 6.46 9.94 -9.36
C LYS A 18 5.90 10.00 -7.95
N GLY A 19 5.89 11.21 -7.38
CA GLY A 19 5.26 11.49 -6.09
C GLY A 19 5.77 10.59 -4.97
N ILE A 20 4.89 10.10 -4.12
CA ILE A 20 5.23 9.26 -2.97
C ILE A 20 5.95 7.98 -3.39
N GLY A 21 5.54 7.35 -4.50
CA GLY A 21 6.18 6.12 -4.99
C GLY A 21 7.64 6.35 -5.38
N PHE A 22 7.96 7.47 -6.02
CA PHE A 22 9.34 7.84 -6.36
C PHE A 22 10.16 8.16 -5.09
N ALA A 23 9.59 8.93 -4.17
CA ALA A 23 10.24 9.22 -2.89
C ALA A 23 10.52 7.94 -2.07
N LEU A 24 9.62 6.93 -2.13
CA LEU A 24 9.85 5.63 -1.52
C LEU A 24 11.02 4.88 -2.15
N VAL A 25 11.19 4.93 -3.48
CA VAL A 25 12.35 4.35 -4.16
C VAL A 25 13.64 4.98 -3.66
N SER A 26 13.72 6.31 -3.60
CA SER A 26 14.88 7.03 -3.08
C SER A 26 15.18 6.65 -1.62
N ALA A 27 14.16 6.70 -0.75
CA ALA A 27 14.31 6.41 0.68
C ALA A 27 14.76 4.96 0.96
N LEU A 28 14.32 4.00 0.15
CA LEU A 28 14.75 2.60 0.25
C LEU A 28 16.23 2.43 -0.09
N LEU A 29 16.69 3.11 -1.15
CA LEU A 29 18.08 3.03 -1.62
C LEU A 29 19.05 3.84 -0.76
N GLU A 30 18.59 4.91 -0.13
CA GLU A 30 19.36 5.71 0.84
C GLU A 30 19.55 4.99 2.17
N ARG A 31 18.56 4.18 2.56
CA ARG A 31 18.59 3.48 3.85
C ARG A 31 19.70 2.43 3.97
N ASP A 32 19.99 1.73 2.88
CA ASP A 32 20.89 0.59 2.87
C ASP A 32 21.54 0.45 1.48
N ASP A 33 22.89 0.45 1.45
CA ASP A 33 23.66 0.33 0.21
C ASP A 33 23.46 -1.01 -0.50
N SER A 34 23.00 -2.03 0.21
CA SER A 34 22.66 -3.34 -0.36
C SER A 34 21.20 -3.44 -0.83
N ALA A 35 20.36 -2.47 -0.50
CA ALA A 35 18.94 -2.50 -0.87
C ALA A 35 18.75 -2.45 -2.40
N LYS A 36 17.82 -3.26 -2.89
CA LYS A 36 17.37 -3.28 -4.28
C LYS A 36 15.88 -2.96 -4.36
N VAL A 37 15.47 -2.28 -5.42
CA VAL A 37 14.08 -1.88 -5.62
C VAL A 37 13.56 -2.36 -6.96
N VAL A 38 12.41 -3.01 -6.95
CA VAL A 38 11.61 -3.26 -8.16
C VAL A 38 10.66 -2.06 -8.33
N MET A 39 11.02 -1.19 -9.27
CA MET A 39 10.31 0.04 -9.57
C MET A 39 9.20 -0.24 -10.60
N ALA A 40 7.99 -0.54 -10.12
CA ALA A 40 6.87 -0.89 -11.00
C ALA A 40 6.03 0.33 -11.38
N CYS A 41 5.82 0.55 -12.67
CA CYS A 41 5.02 1.65 -13.20
C CYS A 41 4.32 1.29 -14.52
N ARG A 42 3.16 1.93 -14.76
CA ARG A 42 2.29 1.64 -15.92
C ARG A 42 2.91 1.96 -17.28
N SER A 43 3.90 2.82 -17.32
CA SER A 43 4.54 3.26 -18.58
C SER A 43 6.05 3.12 -18.44
N ALA A 44 6.64 2.24 -19.25
CA ALA A 44 8.08 2.05 -19.32
C ALA A 44 8.82 3.36 -19.61
N ALA A 45 8.29 4.20 -20.53
CA ALA A 45 8.91 5.48 -20.89
C ALA A 45 8.98 6.45 -19.68
N ARG A 46 7.87 6.59 -18.91
CA ARG A 46 7.87 7.43 -17.72
C ARG A 46 8.71 6.85 -16.58
N GLY A 47 8.76 5.53 -16.49
CA GLY A 47 9.63 4.86 -15.53
C GLY A 47 11.11 5.11 -15.84
N LYS A 48 11.51 5.02 -17.11
CA LYS A 48 12.87 5.30 -17.56
C LYS A 48 13.25 6.77 -17.26
N GLN A 49 12.37 7.71 -17.58
CA GLN A 49 12.59 9.12 -17.26
C GLN A 49 12.81 9.32 -15.75
N ALA A 50 11.96 8.73 -14.91
CA ALA A 50 12.11 8.83 -13.46
C ALA A 50 13.40 8.15 -12.96
N LEU A 51 13.81 7.04 -13.56
CA LEU A 51 15.08 6.39 -13.24
C LEU A 51 16.27 7.30 -13.52
N GLU A 52 16.26 8.06 -14.63
CA GLU A 52 17.31 9.00 -15.01
C GLU A 52 17.43 10.21 -14.05
N GLU A 53 16.38 10.51 -13.28
CA GLU A 53 16.39 11.56 -12.24
C GLU A 53 17.11 11.11 -10.95
N LEU A 54 17.35 9.81 -10.77
CA LEU A 54 18.03 9.26 -9.61
C LEU A 54 19.57 9.27 -9.78
N PRO A 55 20.35 9.35 -8.69
CA PRO A 55 21.80 9.18 -8.75
C PRO A 55 22.19 7.87 -9.45
N GLU A 56 23.24 7.88 -10.25
CA GLU A 56 23.72 6.71 -11.01
C GLU A 56 23.95 5.49 -10.13
N ALA A 57 24.50 5.69 -8.91
CA ALA A 57 24.68 4.64 -7.92
C ALA A 57 23.39 3.96 -7.47
N TYR A 58 22.24 4.64 -7.58
CA TYR A 58 20.92 4.07 -7.27
C TYR A 58 20.36 3.32 -8.47
N GLN A 59 20.58 3.81 -9.69
CA GLN A 59 20.08 3.20 -10.91
C GLN A 59 20.53 1.74 -11.06
N ALA A 60 21.76 1.44 -10.68
CA ALA A 60 22.33 0.07 -10.71
C ALA A 60 21.60 -0.92 -9.77
N ARG A 61 20.81 -0.43 -8.81
CA ARG A 61 20.09 -1.22 -7.80
C ARG A 61 18.58 -1.25 -8.05
N ILE A 62 18.13 -0.80 -9.22
CA ILE A 62 16.72 -0.72 -9.60
C ILE A 62 16.42 -1.66 -10.76
N PHE A 63 15.40 -2.48 -10.57
CA PHE A 63 14.77 -3.25 -11.64
C PHE A 63 13.51 -2.53 -12.11
N MET A 64 13.53 -2.02 -13.34
CA MET A 64 12.36 -1.41 -13.97
C MET A 64 11.37 -2.48 -14.41
N LEU A 65 10.14 -2.38 -13.90
CA LEU A 65 9.05 -3.30 -14.20
C LEU A 65 7.84 -2.56 -14.78
N GLU A 66 7.50 -2.81 -16.04
CA GLU A 66 6.27 -2.26 -16.61
C GLU A 66 5.06 -3.04 -16.07
N MET A 67 4.15 -2.35 -15.36
CA MET A 67 2.98 -2.98 -14.76
C MET A 67 1.85 -1.98 -14.57
N ASP A 68 0.72 -2.23 -15.22
CA ASP A 68 -0.57 -1.58 -14.90
C ASP A 68 -1.34 -2.46 -13.92
N VAL A 69 -1.47 -2.01 -12.68
CA VAL A 69 -2.15 -2.76 -11.62
C VAL A 69 -3.65 -2.97 -11.91
N ALA A 70 -4.25 -2.12 -12.75
CA ALA A 70 -5.65 -2.27 -13.16
C ALA A 70 -5.85 -3.37 -14.23
N SER A 71 -4.78 -3.81 -14.91
CA SER A 71 -4.82 -4.83 -15.96
C SER A 71 -4.35 -6.20 -15.47
N PRO A 72 -5.22 -7.23 -15.44
CA PRO A 72 -4.81 -8.58 -15.03
C PRO A 72 -3.68 -9.15 -15.89
N SER A 73 -3.73 -8.94 -17.20
CA SER A 73 -2.70 -9.43 -18.13
C SER A 73 -1.35 -8.75 -17.92
N SER A 74 -1.36 -7.43 -17.66
CA SER A 74 -0.14 -6.68 -17.37
C SER A 74 0.52 -7.16 -16.06
N VAL A 75 -0.27 -7.39 -15.00
CA VAL A 75 0.25 -7.90 -13.72
C VAL A 75 0.80 -9.32 -13.87
N SER A 76 0.10 -10.20 -14.60
CA SER A 76 0.58 -11.56 -14.88
C SER A 76 1.89 -11.56 -15.67
N GLN A 77 2.01 -10.69 -16.68
CA GLN A 77 3.25 -10.57 -17.47
C GLN A 77 4.40 -10.02 -16.61
N ALA A 78 4.14 -8.98 -15.81
CA ALA A 78 5.12 -8.42 -14.91
C ALA A 78 5.65 -9.47 -13.89
N HIS A 79 4.76 -10.32 -13.37
CA HIS A 79 5.16 -11.40 -12.47
C HIS A 79 6.13 -12.38 -13.16
N LYS A 80 5.84 -12.80 -14.39
CA LYS A 80 6.72 -13.71 -15.14
C LYS A 80 8.12 -13.10 -15.31
N VAL A 81 8.17 -11.84 -15.73
CA VAL A 81 9.43 -11.11 -15.92
C VAL A 81 10.22 -11.00 -14.61
N LEU A 82 9.56 -10.69 -13.50
CA LEU A 82 10.26 -10.58 -12.20
C LEU A 82 10.70 -11.95 -11.67
N ALA A 83 9.89 -12.98 -11.80
CA ALA A 83 10.21 -14.32 -11.30
C ALA A 83 11.45 -14.93 -11.97
N GLU A 84 11.77 -14.50 -13.19
CA GLU A 84 12.99 -14.91 -13.90
C GLU A 84 14.25 -14.16 -13.42
N SER A 85 14.10 -13.10 -12.61
CA SER A 85 15.22 -12.27 -12.14
C SER A 85 15.70 -12.70 -10.76
N SER A 86 16.72 -13.55 -10.71
CA SER A 86 17.32 -14.05 -9.44
C SER A 86 17.92 -12.94 -8.57
N ASP A 87 18.32 -11.81 -9.16
CA ASP A 87 18.89 -10.67 -8.44
C ASP A 87 17.85 -9.86 -7.68
N TYR A 88 16.57 -9.98 -8.06
CA TYR A 88 15.44 -9.22 -7.51
C TYR A 88 14.33 -10.12 -6.92
N THR A 89 14.64 -11.40 -6.76
CA THR A 89 13.80 -12.36 -6.03
C THR A 89 14.69 -13.24 -5.14
N PRO A 90 14.19 -13.67 -3.96
CA PRO A 90 12.86 -13.37 -3.39
C PRO A 90 12.73 -11.94 -2.91
N LEU A 91 11.47 -11.44 -2.85
CA LEU A 91 11.14 -10.12 -2.30
C LEU A 91 11.16 -10.15 -0.76
N THR A 92 11.60 -9.06 -0.14
CA THR A 92 11.44 -8.83 1.30
C THR A 92 10.21 -7.98 1.63
N GLY A 93 9.74 -7.19 0.65
CA GLY A 93 8.59 -6.33 0.84
C GLY A 93 7.86 -5.97 -0.44
N ILE A 94 6.56 -5.64 -0.29
CA ILE A 94 5.69 -5.10 -1.33
C ILE A 94 5.05 -3.84 -0.79
N ILE A 95 5.18 -2.72 -1.51
CA ILE A 95 4.46 -1.46 -1.23
C ILE A 95 3.46 -1.22 -2.36
N ASN A 96 2.18 -1.43 -2.07
CA ASN A 96 1.08 -1.10 -2.97
C ASN A 96 0.78 0.39 -2.89
N ASN A 97 1.54 1.19 -3.65
CA ASN A 97 1.40 2.64 -3.68
C ASN A 97 0.61 3.14 -4.89
N ALA A 98 0.54 2.40 -5.99
CA ALA A 98 -0.23 2.80 -7.17
C ALA A 98 -1.68 3.14 -6.80
N GLY A 99 -2.15 4.31 -7.23
CA GLY A 99 -3.49 4.77 -6.95
C GLY A 99 -3.91 5.93 -7.84
N VAL A 100 -5.21 6.11 -7.96
CA VAL A 100 -5.84 7.26 -8.62
C VAL A 100 -6.70 8.02 -7.62
N GLY A 101 -6.80 9.32 -7.80
CA GLY A 101 -7.54 10.22 -6.91
C GLY A 101 -8.94 10.54 -7.39
N PHE A 102 -9.35 11.76 -7.10
CA PHE A 102 -10.70 12.27 -7.28
C PHE A 102 -11.10 12.46 -8.75
N GLY A 103 -12.40 12.62 -9.00
CA GLY A 103 -12.96 12.96 -10.32
C GLY A 103 -13.10 11.77 -11.29
N LYS A 104 -12.97 10.54 -10.78
CA LYS A 104 -13.20 9.31 -11.54
C LYS A 104 -14.44 8.57 -11.04
N SER A 105 -14.99 7.68 -11.87
CA SER A 105 -16.08 6.81 -11.43
C SER A 105 -15.64 5.85 -10.30
N VAL A 106 -16.61 5.24 -9.64
CA VAL A 106 -16.34 4.22 -8.60
C VAL A 106 -15.58 3.04 -9.21
N GLU A 107 -15.97 2.60 -10.40
CA GLU A 107 -15.36 1.48 -11.11
C GLU A 107 -13.90 1.77 -11.45
N GLU A 108 -13.61 2.94 -12.08
CA GLU A 108 -12.25 3.34 -12.44
C GLU A 108 -11.35 3.49 -11.21
N THR A 109 -11.90 4.08 -10.15
CA THR A 109 -11.17 4.30 -8.89
C THR A 109 -10.86 2.97 -8.21
N CYS A 110 -11.85 2.10 -8.07
CA CYS A 110 -11.67 0.79 -7.44
C CYS A 110 -10.86 -0.16 -8.31
N ALA A 111 -10.93 -0.09 -9.65
CA ALA A 111 -10.12 -0.91 -10.54
C ALA A 111 -8.61 -0.77 -10.26
N THR A 112 -8.17 0.46 -9.94
CA THR A 112 -6.77 0.73 -9.58
C THR A 112 -6.53 0.54 -8.08
N ASN A 113 -7.32 1.22 -7.22
CA ASN A 113 -6.99 1.34 -5.80
C ASN A 113 -7.24 0.05 -5.02
N PHE A 114 -8.36 -0.63 -5.27
CA PHE A 114 -8.76 -1.85 -4.56
C PHE A 114 -8.39 -3.11 -5.34
N TRP A 115 -8.95 -3.30 -6.54
CA TRP A 115 -8.70 -4.49 -7.34
C TRP A 115 -7.25 -4.60 -7.78
N GLY A 116 -6.59 -3.46 -8.05
CA GLY A 116 -5.17 -3.41 -8.37
C GLY A 116 -4.32 -3.86 -7.19
N THR A 117 -4.58 -3.35 -5.98
CA THR A 117 -3.90 -3.77 -4.74
C THR A 117 -4.11 -5.26 -4.48
N LYS A 118 -5.35 -5.75 -4.56
CA LYS A 118 -5.68 -7.17 -4.40
C LYS A 118 -4.89 -8.04 -5.37
N ARG A 119 -4.90 -7.68 -6.65
CA ARG A 119 -4.22 -8.42 -7.73
C ARG A 119 -2.71 -8.47 -7.52
N VAL A 120 -2.09 -7.35 -7.15
CA VAL A 120 -0.65 -7.34 -6.85
C VAL A 120 -0.33 -8.23 -5.66
N CYS A 121 -1.10 -8.15 -4.57
CA CYS A 121 -0.90 -9.03 -3.41
C CYS A 121 -1.02 -10.50 -3.81
N GLU A 122 -2.10 -10.91 -4.48
CA GLU A 122 -2.33 -12.31 -4.87
C GLU A 122 -1.23 -12.85 -5.80
N THR A 123 -0.70 -12.00 -6.67
CA THR A 123 0.28 -12.40 -7.68
C THR A 123 1.71 -12.40 -7.15
N PHE A 124 2.12 -11.41 -6.33
CA PHE A 124 3.52 -11.24 -5.94
C PHE A 124 3.86 -11.71 -4.52
N MET A 125 2.86 -11.89 -3.64
CA MET A 125 3.14 -12.44 -2.30
C MET A 125 3.80 -13.83 -2.29
N PRO A 126 3.56 -14.72 -3.26
CA PRO A 126 4.31 -15.99 -3.35
C PRO A 126 5.83 -15.82 -3.55
N LEU A 127 6.28 -14.64 -3.99
CA LEU A 127 7.70 -14.30 -4.13
C LEU A 127 8.32 -13.71 -2.85
N LEU A 128 7.54 -13.49 -1.78
CA LEU A 128 8.05 -12.96 -0.52
C LEU A 128 8.80 -14.04 0.29
N VAL A 129 9.87 -13.61 0.95
CA VAL A 129 10.54 -14.40 1.99
C VAL A 129 9.62 -14.63 3.19
N ASP A 130 9.97 -15.58 4.04
CA ASP A 130 9.34 -15.73 5.36
C ASP A 130 9.51 -14.46 6.19
N GLY A 131 8.45 -14.00 6.83
CA GLY A 131 8.43 -12.73 7.54
C GLY A 131 8.38 -11.48 6.65
N GLY A 132 8.19 -11.67 5.34
CA GLY A 132 8.07 -10.57 4.37
C GLY A 132 6.93 -9.61 4.71
N ARG A 133 7.01 -8.40 4.16
CA ARG A 133 6.10 -7.30 4.48
C ARG A 133 5.24 -6.89 3.30
N VAL A 134 3.96 -6.62 3.55
CA VAL A 134 3.05 -5.98 2.59
C VAL A 134 2.53 -4.69 3.21
N VAL A 135 2.75 -3.57 2.54
CA VAL A 135 2.29 -2.24 2.94
C VAL A 135 1.33 -1.71 1.89
N ASN A 136 0.07 -1.56 2.25
CA ASN A 136 -0.96 -1.01 1.37
C ASN A 136 -1.13 0.50 1.65
N ILE A 137 -0.84 1.34 0.66
CA ILE A 137 -1.07 2.79 0.79
C ILE A 137 -2.57 3.08 0.68
N ALA A 138 -3.18 3.25 1.83
CA ALA A 138 -4.56 3.68 1.99
C ALA A 138 -4.64 5.22 2.00
N SER A 139 -5.53 5.80 2.81
CA SER A 139 -5.69 7.24 2.99
C SER A 139 -6.57 7.52 4.21
N ALA A 140 -6.42 8.68 4.82
CA ALA A 140 -7.38 9.24 5.77
C ALA A 140 -8.80 9.37 5.19
N SER A 141 -8.91 9.43 3.85
CA SER A 141 -10.22 9.45 3.17
C SER A 141 -11.04 8.17 3.38
N GLY A 142 -10.40 7.02 3.66
CA GLY A 142 -11.12 5.78 3.98
C GLY A 142 -11.92 5.88 5.28
N PRO A 143 -11.29 6.11 6.44
CA PRO A 143 -11.99 6.37 7.69
C PRO A 143 -12.96 7.56 7.61
N ASN A 144 -12.59 8.65 6.94
CA ASN A 144 -13.47 9.81 6.73
C ASN A 144 -14.73 9.46 5.93
N TYR A 145 -14.62 8.58 4.94
CA TYR A 145 -15.79 8.07 4.22
C TYR A 145 -16.70 7.28 5.15
N LEU A 146 -16.17 6.31 5.90
CA LEU A 146 -16.98 5.48 6.80
C LEU A 146 -17.68 6.30 7.89
N SER A 147 -17.00 7.30 8.47
CA SER A 147 -17.61 8.17 9.50
C SER A 147 -18.78 9.00 8.99
N ARG A 148 -18.93 9.19 7.66
CA ARG A 148 -19.95 10.04 7.05
C ARG A 148 -20.96 9.29 6.20
N CYS A 149 -20.73 8.02 5.89
CA CYS A 149 -21.55 7.28 4.93
C CYS A 149 -22.98 7.01 5.43
N GLY A 150 -23.25 7.13 6.75
CA GLY A 150 -24.59 6.94 7.32
C GLY A 150 -25.13 5.50 7.22
N ASP A 151 -24.30 4.54 6.88
CA ASP A 151 -24.65 3.14 6.70
C ASP A 151 -23.92 2.28 7.74
N GLU A 152 -24.56 2.05 8.89
CA GLU A 152 -24.01 1.27 9.99
C GLU A 152 -23.66 -0.16 9.59
N THR A 153 -24.43 -0.76 8.68
CA THR A 153 -24.15 -2.12 8.19
C THR A 153 -22.85 -2.15 7.42
N ARG A 154 -22.64 -1.19 6.52
CA ARG A 154 -21.39 -1.05 5.75
C ARG A 154 -20.20 -0.77 6.66
N ILE A 155 -20.37 0.09 7.67
CA ILE A 155 -19.32 0.38 8.64
C ILE A 155 -18.93 -0.92 9.35
N GLN A 156 -19.88 -1.66 9.90
CA GLN A 156 -19.63 -2.93 10.56
C GLN A 156 -18.94 -3.94 9.64
N GLN A 157 -19.44 -4.12 8.42
CA GLN A 157 -18.89 -5.05 7.43
C GLN A 157 -17.41 -4.75 7.12
N LEU A 158 -17.05 -3.47 6.90
CA LEU A 158 -15.69 -3.09 6.50
C LEU A 158 -14.72 -2.92 7.69
N THR A 159 -15.25 -2.83 8.91
CA THR A 159 -14.43 -2.70 10.12
C THR A 159 -14.37 -3.96 10.97
N ASP A 160 -15.10 -5.04 10.58
CA ASP A 160 -15.08 -6.32 11.28
C ASP A 160 -13.66 -6.88 11.33
N LYS A 161 -13.25 -7.33 12.52
CA LYS A 161 -11.95 -7.99 12.73
C LYS A 161 -11.82 -9.29 11.94
N ASN A 162 -12.94 -9.94 11.64
CA ASN A 162 -13.03 -11.20 10.87
C ASN A 162 -13.57 -10.98 9.46
N VAL A 163 -13.46 -9.77 8.91
CA VAL A 163 -13.96 -9.45 7.57
C VAL A 163 -13.50 -10.49 6.54
N THR A 164 -14.43 -10.92 5.68
CA THR A 164 -14.16 -11.89 4.61
C THR A 164 -14.00 -11.18 3.26
N LEU A 165 -13.37 -11.85 2.30
CA LEU A 165 -13.27 -11.31 0.94
C LEU A 165 -14.65 -11.16 0.31
N ASP A 166 -15.53 -12.14 0.49
CA ASP A 166 -16.90 -12.13 -0.03
C ASP A 166 -17.67 -10.91 0.48
N THR A 167 -17.53 -10.58 1.78
CA THR A 167 -18.13 -9.36 2.36
C THR A 167 -17.61 -8.09 1.69
N ILE A 168 -16.29 -7.98 1.47
CA ILE A 168 -15.69 -6.81 0.82
C ILE A 168 -16.17 -6.69 -0.63
N GLU A 169 -16.20 -7.80 -1.37
CA GLU A 169 -16.66 -7.83 -2.76
C GLU A 169 -18.17 -7.56 -2.87
N GLN A 170 -18.97 -8.00 -1.90
CA GLN A 170 -20.40 -7.67 -1.80
C GLN A 170 -20.58 -6.17 -1.59
N VAL A 171 -19.90 -5.56 -0.62
CA VAL A 171 -19.96 -4.09 -0.38
C VAL A 171 -19.52 -3.30 -1.62
N TYR A 172 -18.49 -3.78 -2.34
CA TYR A 172 -18.11 -3.18 -3.61
C TYR A 172 -19.22 -3.30 -4.67
N ALA A 173 -19.86 -4.45 -4.79
CA ALA A 173 -20.94 -4.71 -5.77
C ALA A 173 -22.20 -3.88 -5.49
N GLU A 174 -22.52 -3.59 -4.23
CA GLU A 174 -23.59 -2.69 -3.82
C GLU A 174 -23.30 -1.24 -4.23
N GLY A 175 -22.01 -0.89 -4.37
CA GLY A 175 -21.57 0.41 -4.85
C GLY A 175 -21.86 1.56 -3.88
N LEU A 176 -21.90 2.78 -4.41
CA LEU A 176 -22.23 3.99 -3.67
C LEU A 176 -23.63 4.48 -4.02
N PRO A 177 -24.40 4.99 -3.03
CA PRO A 177 -25.60 5.76 -3.31
C PRO A 177 -25.31 6.94 -4.24
N SER A 178 -26.31 7.36 -5.01
CA SER A 178 -26.15 8.41 -6.03
C SER A 178 -25.69 9.75 -5.48
N ASP A 179 -26.05 10.08 -4.25
CA ASP A 179 -25.61 11.27 -3.52
C ASP A 179 -24.19 11.18 -2.95
N GLN A 180 -23.57 9.99 -2.95
CA GLN A 180 -22.23 9.71 -2.45
C GLN A 180 -21.21 9.38 -3.56
N LEU A 181 -21.55 9.50 -4.83
CA LEU A 181 -20.63 9.17 -5.94
C LEU A 181 -19.34 9.99 -5.91
N GLY A 182 -19.36 11.19 -5.32
CA GLY A 182 -18.16 12.01 -5.07
C GLY A 182 -17.16 11.40 -4.08
N ASP A 183 -17.58 10.43 -3.26
CA ASP A 183 -16.75 9.75 -2.28
C ASP A 183 -16.06 8.47 -2.81
N ALA A 184 -16.06 8.23 -4.12
CA ALA A 184 -15.45 7.05 -4.76
C ALA A 184 -14.01 6.78 -4.27
N TYR A 185 -13.22 7.84 -4.06
CA TYR A 185 -11.86 7.70 -3.53
C TYR A 185 -11.86 7.19 -2.08
N GLY A 186 -12.62 7.80 -1.19
CA GLY A 186 -12.75 7.37 0.21
C GLY A 186 -13.28 5.94 0.32
N PHE A 187 -14.31 5.62 -0.45
CA PHE A 187 -14.84 4.26 -0.56
C PHE A 187 -13.76 3.26 -0.99
N SER A 188 -13.00 3.54 -2.06
CA SER A 188 -11.93 2.65 -2.50
C SER A 188 -10.87 2.42 -1.42
N LYS A 189 -10.55 3.44 -0.62
CA LYS A 189 -9.55 3.34 0.46
C LYS A 189 -10.08 2.63 1.71
N SER A 190 -11.39 2.67 1.98
CA SER A 190 -12.01 1.81 3.01
C SER A 190 -11.96 0.33 2.61
N LEU A 191 -12.20 0.01 1.33
CA LEU A 191 -12.04 -1.37 0.82
C LEU A 191 -10.58 -1.86 0.93
N VAL A 192 -9.58 -1.00 0.66
CA VAL A 192 -8.15 -1.34 0.85
C VAL A 192 -7.84 -1.66 2.31
N ASN A 193 -8.39 -0.90 3.26
CA ASN A 193 -8.20 -1.16 4.68
C ASN A 193 -8.84 -2.49 5.11
N ALA A 194 -10.08 -2.74 4.70
CA ALA A 194 -10.76 -4.01 4.98
C ALA A 194 -10.01 -5.21 4.35
N TYR A 195 -9.56 -5.07 3.10
CA TYR A 195 -8.75 -6.09 2.42
C TYR A 195 -7.42 -6.35 3.14
N THR A 196 -6.77 -5.31 3.65
CA THR A 196 -5.53 -5.43 4.45
C THR A 196 -5.77 -6.32 5.67
N ARG A 197 -6.87 -6.10 6.40
CA ARG A 197 -7.27 -6.90 7.55
C ARG A 197 -7.57 -8.35 7.17
N TYR A 198 -8.40 -8.55 6.15
CA TYR A 198 -8.68 -9.89 5.60
C TYR A 198 -7.39 -10.64 5.24
N LEU A 199 -6.52 -10.00 4.47
CA LEU A 199 -5.29 -10.61 3.99
C LEU A 199 -4.34 -10.95 5.14
N SER A 200 -4.25 -10.08 6.14
CA SER A 200 -3.48 -10.32 7.36
C SER A 200 -4.00 -11.55 8.12
N ASN A 201 -5.32 -11.67 8.30
CA ASN A 201 -5.92 -12.86 8.94
C ASN A 201 -5.59 -14.14 8.17
N LYS A 202 -5.65 -14.07 6.82
CA LYS A 202 -5.32 -15.21 5.95
C LYS A 202 -3.84 -15.61 6.02
N THR A 203 -2.93 -14.67 6.24
CA THR A 203 -1.48 -14.92 6.31
C THR A 203 -1.01 -15.32 7.70
N LYS A 204 -1.69 -14.89 8.75
CA LYS A 204 -1.36 -15.19 10.16
C LYS A 204 -1.25 -16.69 10.45
N THR A 205 -2.00 -17.52 9.75
CA THR A 205 -2.03 -18.99 9.93
C THR A 205 -1.10 -19.73 8.98
N LYS A 206 -0.40 -19.03 8.09
CA LYS A 206 0.51 -19.63 7.12
C LYS A 206 1.94 -19.70 7.65
N PRO A 207 2.72 -20.72 7.26
CA PRO A 207 4.10 -20.90 7.74
C PRO A 207 5.02 -19.71 7.43
N ASN A 208 4.81 -19.01 6.32
CA ASN A 208 5.67 -17.92 5.85
C ASN A 208 5.49 -16.60 6.60
N ASN A 209 4.59 -16.52 7.58
CA ASN A 209 4.48 -15.41 8.55
C ASN A 209 4.51 -14.00 7.95
N ILE A 210 3.93 -13.77 6.77
CA ILE A 210 3.90 -12.47 6.10
C ILE A 210 3.06 -11.47 6.93
N ILE A 211 3.60 -10.26 7.13
CA ILE A 211 2.94 -9.18 7.86
C ILE A 211 2.33 -8.19 6.88
N VAL A 212 1.04 -7.96 7.00
CA VAL A 212 0.26 -7.09 6.11
C VAL A 212 -0.34 -5.96 6.92
N ASN A 213 -0.06 -4.70 6.53
CA ASN A 213 -0.63 -3.51 7.15
C ASN A 213 -0.97 -2.46 6.09
N SER A 214 -1.78 -1.48 6.46
CA SER A 214 -2.05 -0.30 5.63
C SER A 214 -1.69 0.99 6.36
N CYS A 215 -1.46 2.07 5.60
CA CYS A 215 -1.23 3.39 6.19
C CYS A 215 -1.72 4.52 5.28
N THR A 216 -1.92 5.69 5.88
CA THR A 216 -1.98 6.93 5.12
C THR A 216 -0.60 7.58 5.09
N PRO A 217 -0.14 8.07 3.92
CA PRO A 217 1.11 8.83 3.83
C PRO A 217 0.97 10.26 4.38
N GLY A 218 -0.24 10.70 4.72
CA GLY A 218 -0.56 12.08 5.06
C GLY A 218 -1.06 12.89 3.87
N TYR A 219 -1.24 14.20 4.05
CA TYR A 219 -1.67 15.11 3.00
C TYR A 219 -0.46 15.66 2.25
N ILE A 220 -0.07 14.95 1.22
CA ILE A 220 1.19 15.13 0.47
C ILE A 220 0.91 15.82 -0.86
N LEU A 221 1.76 16.80 -1.23
CA LEU A 221 1.71 17.49 -2.51
C LEU A 221 2.18 16.55 -3.63
N THR A 222 1.24 16.13 -4.45
CA THR A 222 1.45 15.29 -5.63
C THR A 222 0.54 15.77 -6.75
N ASP A 223 0.63 15.17 -7.94
CA ASP A 223 -0.33 15.48 -9.02
C ASP A 223 -1.79 15.23 -8.60
N MET A 224 -2.02 14.28 -7.68
CA MET A 224 -3.35 13.94 -7.18
C MET A 224 -3.96 15.06 -6.32
N THR A 225 -3.15 15.78 -5.57
CA THR A 225 -3.56 16.78 -4.56
C THR A 225 -3.20 18.21 -4.97
N ARG A 226 -2.61 18.38 -6.15
CA ARG A 226 -2.25 19.71 -6.69
C ARG A 226 -3.48 20.59 -6.80
N GLY A 227 -3.40 21.78 -6.23
CA GLY A 227 -4.51 22.74 -6.18
C GLY A 227 -5.55 22.46 -5.08
N MET A 228 -5.35 21.42 -4.26
CA MET A 228 -6.26 21.05 -3.16
C MET A 228 -5.74 21.50 -1.78
N GLY A 229 -4.63 22.25 -1.72
CA GLY A 229 -4.07 22.79 -0.46
C GLY A 229 -3.05 21.89 0.23
N ALA A 230 -2.63 20.79 -0.38
CA ALA A 230 -1.52 19.98 0.14
C ALA A 230 -0.20 20.76 0.00
N THR A 231 0.63 20.75 1.06
CA THR A 231 1.89 21.49 1.12
C THR A 231 3.10 20.63 1.52
N ASN A 232 2.85 19.41 2.02
CA ASN A 232 3.94 18.53 2.42
C ASN A 232 4.57 17.84 1.20
N ASP A 233 5.89 17.87 1.12
CA ASP A 233 6.64 17.21 0.05
C ASP A 233 6.51 15.67 0.09
N PRO A 234 6.72 14.96 -1.03
CA PRO A 234 6.63 13.50 -1.13
C PRO A 234 7.48 12.75 -0.11
N GLU A 235 8.62 13.31 0.29
CA GLU A 235 9.56 12.76 1.28
C GLU A 235 8.94 12.62 2.67
N LYS A 236 7.96 13.47 3.03
CA LYS A 236 7.20 13.28 4.27
C LYS A 236 6.24 12.09 4.20
N GLY A 237 5.79 11.74 2.99
CA GLY A 237 4.87 10.62 2.76
C GLY A 237 5.52 9.25 2.92
N VAL A 238 6.84 9.14 2.97
CA VAL A 238 7.54 7.86 3.10
C VAL A 238 7.59 7.33 4.54
N LYS A 239 7.38 8.19 5.53
CA LYS A 239 7.58 7.87 6.95
C LYS A 239 6.79 6.64 7.40
N ALA A 240 5.49 6.64 7.21
CA ALA A 240 4.64 5.53 7.64
C ALA A 240 4.88 4.23 6.85
N PRO A 241 4.98 4.24 5.50
CA PRO A 241 5.35 3.03 4.75
C PRO A 241 6.70 2.43 5.17
N MET A 242 7.73 3.25 5.34
CA MET A 242 9.06 2.78 5.78
C MET A 242 9.01 2.22 7.21
N HIS A 243 8.27 2.84 8.11
CA HIS A 243 8.04 2.31 9.45
C HIS A 243 7.40 0.90 9.38
N LEU A 244 6.35 0.71 8.58
CA LEU A 244 5.68 -0.58 8.45
C LEU A 244 6.56 -1.66 7.81
N LEU A 245 7.48 -1.26 6.95
CA LEU A 245 8.36 -2.18 6.25
C LEU A 245 9.52 -2.68 7.12
N PHE A 246 10.03 -1.83 8.03
CA PHE A 246 11.30 -2.10 8.74
C PHE A 246 11.21 -2.19 10.26
N THR A 247 10.07 -1.85 10.87
CA THR A 247 9.91 -2.02 12.32
C THR A 247 9.89 -3.51 12.66
N ASP A 248 10.49 -3.85 13.81
CA ASP A 248 10.51 -5.21 14.32
C ASP A 248 9.10 -5.83 14.32
N GLN A 249 9.03 -7.10 13.92
CA GLN A 249 7.76 -7.79 13.78
C GLN A 249 7.00 -7.94 15.11
N ASP A 250 7.73 -7.99 16.22
CA ASP A 250 7.14 -8.08 17.56
C ASP A 250 6.62 -6.71 18.08
N SER A 251 7.04 -5.62 17.42
CA SER A 251 6.66 -4.25 17.75
C SER A 251 5.60 -3.66 16.83
N ILE A 252 5.17 -4.40 15.82
CA ILE A 252 4.18 -3.94 14.84
C ILE A 252 2.96 -4.85 14.80
N GLY A 253 1.78 -4.25 14.75
CA GLY A 253 0.54 -5.01 14.61
C GLY A 253 0.37 -5.66 13.24
N ARG A 254 -0.67 -6.43 13.09
CA ARG A 254 -1.02 -7.14 11.87
C ARG A 254 -2.45 -6.83 11.46
N GLY A 255 -2.65 -6.47 10.20
CA GLY A 255 -3.95 -6.08 9.67
C GLY A 255 -4.41 -4.71 10.18
N TRP A 256 -3.47 -3.88 10.67
CA TRP A 256 -3.76 -2.56 11.21
C TRP A 256 -3.62 -1.48 10.15
N TYR A 257 -4.36 -0.40 10.40
CA TYR A 257 -4.22 0.86 9.67
C TYR A 257 -3.44 1.86 10.52
N TYR A 258 -2.46 2.53 9.92
CA TYR A 258 -1.58 3.48 10.59
C TYR A 258 -1.72 4.89 10.02
N GLY A 259 -1.67 5.88 10.91
CA GLY A 259 -1.57 7.28 10.55
C GLY A 259 -0.21 7.63 9.93
N SER A 260 -0.11 8.83 9.36
CA SER A 260 1.16 9.35 8.82
C SER A 260 2.24 9.57 9.88
N ASP A 261 1.84 9.62 11.15
CA ASP A 261 2.70 9.69 12.33
C ASP A 261 3.19 8.32 12.82
N CYS A 262 2.86 7.23 12.12
CA CYS A 262 3.17 5.84 12.45
C CYS A 262 2.39 5.29 13.66
N ALA A 263 1.35 5.96 14.11
CA ALA A 263 0.49 5.47 15.17
C ALA A 263 -0.71 4.70 14.62
N ARG A 264 -1.11 3.62 15.32
CA ARG A 264 -2.32 2.86 14.98
C ARG A 264 -3.53 3.79 14.97
N SER A 265 -4.38 3.65 13.96
CA SER A 265 -5.54 4.48 13.71
C SER A 265 -6.79 3.62 13.49
N PRO A 266 -8.00 4.08 13.86
CA PRO A 266 -9.24 3.36 13.63
C PRO A 266 -9.59 3.33 12.13
N LEU A 267 -10.45 2.40 11.75
CA LEU A 267 -10.95 2.29 10.37
C LEU A 267 -12.23 3.09 10.14
N SER A 268 -13.01 3.34 11.19
CA SER A 268 -14.33 3.97 11.13
C SER A 268 -14.32 5.49 11.23
N GLU A 269 -13.22 6.07 11.68
CA GLU A 269 -13.10 7.52 11.87
C GLU A 269 -11.67 8.01 11.68
N TYR A 270 -11.51 9.29 11.40
CA TYR A 270 -10.21 9.92 11.25
C TYR A 270 -9.56 10.20 12.63
N ARG A 271 -8.35 9.69 12.80
CA ARG A 271 -7.47 10.08 13.91
C ARG A 271 -6.48 11.15 13.44
N GLU A 272 -6.45 12.26 14.13
CA GLU A 272 -5.49 13.33 13.84
C GLU A 272 -4.05 12.87 14.21
N PRO A 273 -3.04 13.11 13.33
CA PRO A 273 -1.65 12.81 13.65
C PRO A 273 -1.20 13.51 14.94
N GLY A 274 -0.51 12.77 15.81
CA GLY A 274 -0.10 13.22 17.13
C GLY A 274 -1.12 12.99 18.24
N SER A 275 -2.36 12.62 17.93
CA SER A 275 -3.33 12.18 18.93
C SER A 275 -2.96 10.79 19.48
N LYS A 276 -3.58 10.40 20.62
CA LYS A 276 -3.38 9.07 21.22
C LYS A 276 -3.59 7.97 20.18
N PRO A 277 -2.70 6.96 20.11
CA PRO A 277 -2.92 5.79 19.25
C PRO A 277 -4.26 5.12 19.57
N TYR A 278 -4.87 4.55 18.53
CA TYR A 278 -6.10 3.78 18.69
C TYR A 278 -5.79 2.47 19.41
N GLU A 279 -6.53 2.20 20.47
CA GLU A 279 -6.49 0.96 21.24
C GLU A 279 -7.89 0.34 21.18
N ASP A 280 -7.99 -0.92 20.73
CA ASP A 280 -9.25 -1.66 20.86
C ASP A 280 -9.40 -2.06 22.32
N GLU A 281 -10.63 -2.19 22.81
CA GLU A 281 -10.91 -2.71 24.14
C GLU A 281 -10.46 -4.17 24.32
N GLU A 282 -10.18 -4.88 23.21
CA GLU A 282 -9.61 -6.23 23.20
C GLU A 282 -8.17 -6.13 22.69
N GLY A 283 -7.21 -5.99 23.60
CA GLY A 283 -5.79 -6.13 23.31
C GLY A 283 -5.53 -7.44 22.57
N CYS A 284 -4.83 -7.37 21.41
CA CYS A 284 -4.39 -8.54 20.65
C CYS A 284 -3.43 -9.42 21.42
#